data_39291a59bdedae95e3b14628b390ed96
#
_entry.id   39291a59bdedae95e3b14628b390ed96
#
_cell.length_a   1.000
_cell.length_b   1.000
_cell.length_c   1.000
_cell.angle_alpha   90.00
_cell.angle_beta   90.00
_cell.angle_gamma   90.00
#
_symmetry.space_group_name_H-M   'P 1'
#
loop_
_entity.id
_entity.type
_entity.pdbx_description
1 polymer ?
#
loop_
_entity_poly.entity_id
_entity_poly.type
_entity_poly.pdbx_seq_one_letter_code
_entity_poly.pdbx_strand_id
1 'polypeptide(L)'
;LVNYQHIKQEIGKMIDSKLWKVGQKLPSEYELAKYFNVSRETLRAAIKLLEQEGKLLVKHGTGTFVIKPLPVIPSRLEFLQSTGTMIKLAGLTEEDTRVMIGEVACAKEWADALHMEEGAGVVKLERIRYADGEAVAYSINVMPKQLVGDVFEGVDFSGSLFSFLEERCRIRIARADTELRVPLTNDPYVQRLQVDKVEETPVILMKQLHYDERNKEVLYSFDYLRNDVFSFWVRRERK
;
A
#
# COMPACT_ATOMS: atom_id res chain seq x y z
N LEU A 1 12.29 2.64 -39.26
CA LEU A 1 10.87 2.60 -38.87
C LEU A 1 10.77 3.00 -37.41
N VAL A 2 10.11 4.16 -37.15
CA VAL A 2 9.82 4.63 -35.80
C VAL A 2 8.79 3.64 -35.20
N ASN A 3 9.21 2.89 -34.17
CA ASN A 3 8.33 1.91 -33.55
C ASN A 3 7.70 2.48 -32.26
N TYR A 4 6.71 1.80 -31.72
CA TYR A 4 5.99 2.23 -30.53
C TYR A 4 6.91 2.37 -29.28
N GLN A 5 8.02 1.64 -29.21
CA GLN A 5 8.98 1.74 -28.11
C GLN A 5 9.73 3.08 -28.12
N HIS A 6 10.10 3.56 -29.31
CA HIS A 6 10.72 4.88 -29.47
C HIS A 6 9.74 5.99 -29.07
N ILE A 7 8.47 5.90 -29.53
CA ILE A 7 7.42 6.86 -29.14
C ILE A 7 7.17 6.85 -27.63
N LYS A 8 7.12 5.66 -27.01
CA LYS A 8 7.03 5.51 -25.55
C LYS A 8 8.17 6.27 -24.84
N GLN A 9 9.42 6.10 -25.31
CA GLN A 9 10.57 6.77 -24.70
C GLN A 9 10.49 8.30 -24.86
N GLU A 10 10.10 8.80 -26.02
CA GLU A 10 10.00 10.25 -26.26
C GLU A 10 8.87 10.88 -25.39
N ILE A 11 7.70 10.25 -25.32
CA ILE A 11 6.62 10.70 -24.43
C ILE A 11 7.10 10.64 -22.96
N GLY A 12 7.79 9.57 -22.56
CA GLY A 12 8.35 9.43 -21.22
C GLY A 12 9.32 10.57 -20.89
N LYS A 13 10.26 10.92 -21.78
CA LYS A 13 11.16 12.06 -21.61
C LYS A 13 10.42 13.40 -21.47
N MET A 14 9.35 13.60 -22.23
CA MET A 14 8.53 14.82 -22.14
C MET A 14 7.82 14.93 -20.79
N ILE A 15 7.39 13.81 -20.21
CA ILE A 15 6.81 13.76 -18.86
C ILE A 15 7.91 14.01 -17.81
N ASP A 16 9.03 13.30 -17.89
CA ASP A 16 10.13 13.37 -16.93
C ASP A 16 10.78 14.77 -16.91
N SER A 17 10.85 15.46 -18.09
CA SER A 17 11.30 16.85 -18.21
C SER A 17 10.25 17.89 -17.78
N LYS A 18 9.07 17.46 -17.30
CA LYS A 18 7.94 18.31 -16.91
C LYS A 18 7.35 19.18 -18.03
N LEU A 19 7.62 18.86 -19.29
CA LEU A 19 6.96 19.49 -20.43
C LEU A 19 5.44 19.24 -20.35
N TRP A 20 5.06 18.02 -19.95
CA TRP A 20 3.70 17.69 -19.53
C TRP A 20 3.67 17.40 -18.03
N LYS A 21 2.91 18.20 -17.31
CA LYS A 21 2.83 18.13 -15.85
C LYS A 21 1.83 17.06 -15.41
N VAL A 22 2.04 16.52 -14.21
CA VAL A 22 1.08 15.64 -13.55
C VAL A 22 -0.29 16.30 -13.46
N GLY A 23 -1.35 15.56 -13.78
CA GLY A 23 -2.72 16.06 -13.91
C GLY A 23 -3.05 16.70 -15.26
N GLN A 24 -2.05 16.99 -16.10
CA GLN A 24 -2.29 17.60 -17.40
C GLN A 24 -2.85 16.58 -18.39
N LYS A 25 -3.87 16.99 -19.14
CA LYS A 25 -4.39 16.26 -20.30
C LYS A 25 -3.43 16.37 -21.46
N LEU A 26 -3.06 15.24 -22.07
CA LEU A 26 -2.28 15.20 -23.28
C LEU A 26 -3.11 15.68 -24.48
N PRO A 27 -2.45 16.14 -25.55
CA PRO A 27 -3.09 16.34 -26.85
C PRO A 27 -3.81 15.05 -27.30
N SER A 28 -4.79 15.20 -28.18
CA SER A 28 -5.54 14.05 -28.71
C SER A 28 -4.62 13.04 -29.42
N GLU A 29 -5.06 11.78 -29.50
CA GLU A 29 -4.32 10.74 -30.24
C GLU A 29 -4.04 11.16 -31.69
N TYR A 30 -4.94 11.91 -32.31
CA TYR A 30 -4.75 12.41 -33.67
C TYR A 30 -3.61 13.42 -33.74
N GLU A 31 -3.58 14.39 -32.83
CA GLU A 31 -2.53 15.42 -32.77
C GLU A 31 -1.17 14.81 -32.42
N LEU A 32 -1.11 13.89 -31.47
CA LEU A 32 0.13 13.21 -31.11
C LEU A 32 0.66 12.29 -32.22
N ALA A 33 -0.23 11.55 -32.90
CA ALA A 33 0.16 10.72 -34.04
C ALA A 33 0.76 11.57 -35.19
N LYS A 34 0.16 12.74 -35.43
CA LYS A 34 0.67 13.71 -36.38
C LYS A 34 2.01 14.30 -35.94
N TYR A 35 2.14 14.69 -34.69
CA TYR A 35 3.37 15.25 -34.09
C TYR A 35 4.55 14.28 -34.21
N PHE A 36 4.34 13.02 -33.90
CA PHE A 36 5.39 11.99 -33.98
C PHE A 36 5.52 11.35 -35.38
N ASN A 37 4.68 11.74 -36.32
CA ASN A 37 4.64 11.17 -37.67
C ASN A 37 4.50 9.63 -37.68
N VAL A 38 3.56 9.11 -36.92
CA VAL A 38 3.27 7.67 -36.78
C VAL A 38 1.79 7.36 -36.96
N SER A 39 1.47 6.07 -37.16
CA SER A 39 0.06 5.64 -37.17
C SER A 39 -0.57 5.77 -35.78
N ARG A 40 -1.90 5.94 -35.75
CA ARG A 40 -2.64 5.96 -34.48
C ARG A 40 -2.48 4.65 -33.69
N GLU A 41 -2.33 3.51 -34.36
CA GLU A 41 -2.08 2.22 -33.71
C GLU A 41 -0.72 2.17 -33.02
N THR A 42 0.33 2.68 -33.68
CA THR A 42 1.67 2.78 -33.09
C THR A 42 1.66 3.67 -31.86
N LEU A 43 0.95 4.80 -31.93
CA LEU A 43 0.79 5.72 -30.78
C LEU A 43 0.02 5.05 -29.63
N ARG A 44 -1.10 4.38 -29.93
CA ARG A 44 -1.89 3.67 -28.89
C ARG A 44 -1.09 2.59 -28.19
N ALA A 45 -0.28 1.83 -28.94
CA ALA A 45 0.63 0.86 -28.34
C ALA A 45 1.63 1.51 -27.34
N ALA A 46 2.19 2.67 -27.71
CA ALA A 46 3.09 3.43 -26.85
C ALA A 46 2.36 3.96 -25.59
N ILE A 47 1.16 4.55 -25.75
CA ILE A 47 0.32 5.05 -24.66
C ILE A 47 -0.05 3.91 -23.72
N LYS A 48 -0.46 2.76 -24.23
CA LYS A 48 -0.81 1.58 -23.42
C LYS A 48 0.36 1.12 -22.56
N LEU A 49 1.59 1.12 -23.05
CA LEU A 49 2.78 0.80 -22.25
C LEU A 49 3.04 1.84 -21.16
N LEU A 50 2.86 3.12 -21.44
CA LEU A 50 3.01 4.20 -20.45
C LEU A 50 1.90 4.15 -19.39
N GLU A 51 0.70 3.70 -19.77
CA GLU A 51 -0.40 3.45 -18.83
C GLU A 51 -0.08 2.25 -17.93
N GLN A 52 0.47 1.15 -18.48
CA GLN A 52 0.96 0.02 -17.69
C GLN A 52 2.11 0.40 -16.74
N GLU A 53 2.93 1.37 -17.10
CA GLU A 53 3.98 1.93 -16.24
C GLU A 53 3.46 2.97 -15.23
N GLY A 54 2.15 3.24 -15.22
CA GLY A 54 1.55 4.22 -14.33
C GLY A 54 1.95 5.67 -14.61
N LYS A 55 2.48 5.99 -15.80
CA LYS A 55 2.83 7.36 -16.21
C LYS A 55 1.66 8.09 -16.85
N LEU A 56 0.72 7.35 -17.42
CA LEU A 56 -0.48 7.88 -18.06
C LEU A 56 -1.74 7.18 -17.57
N LEU A 57 -2.85 7.90 -17.60
CA LEU A 57 -4.20 7.38 -17.35
C LEU A 57 -5.08 7.69 -18.55
N VAL A 58 -5.62 6.67 -19.21
CA VAL A 58 -6.58 6.80 -20.29
C VAL A 58 -8.00 6.80 -19.74
N LYS A 59 -8.69 7.94 -19.79
CA LYS A 59 -10.12 8.04 -19.45
C LYS A 59 -10.94 7.98 -20.74
N HIS A 60 -11.67 6.88 -20.93
CA HIS A 60 -12.47 6.67 -22.13
C HIS A 60 -13.44 7.85 -22.38
N GLY A 61 -13.46 8.39 -23.60
CA GLY A 61 -14.26 9.56 -23.96
C GLY A 61 -13.76 10.90 -23.41
N THR A 62 -12.83 10.92 -22.47
CA THR A 62 -12.32 12.15 -21.85
C THR A 62 -10.92 12.51 -22.34
N GLY A 63 -10.04 11.52 -22.50
CA GLY A 63 -8.66 11.70 -23.01
C GLY A 63 -7.63 11.03 -22.13
N THR A 64 -6.35 11.29 -22.43
CA THR A 64 -5.19 10.74 -21.73
C THR A 64 -4.58 11.80 -20.81
N PHE A 65 -4.29 11.45 -19.58
CA PHE A 65 -3.75 12.36 -18.57
C PHE A 65 -2.40 11.86 -18.06
N VAL A 66 -1.49 12.80 -17.77
CA VAL A 66 -0.24 12.49 -17.08
C VAL A 66 -0.56 12.23 -15.61
N ILE A 67 -0.15 11.07 -15.11
CA ILE A 67 -0.22 10.74 -13.68
C ILE A 67 1.20 10.60 -13.13
N LYS A 68 1.35 10.81 -11.83
CA LYS A 68 2.59 10.47 -11.15
C LYS A 68 2.61 8.95 -11.00
N PRO A 69 3.63 8.25 -11.56
CA PRO A 69 3.78 6.84 -11.23
C PRO A 69 3.94 6.73 -9.72
N LEU A 70 3.14 5.91 -9.07
CA LEU A 70 3.45 5.54 -7.69
C LEU A 70 4.76 4.76 -7.75
N PRO A 71 5.82 5.22 -7.08
CA PRO A 71 7.06 4.48 -7.04
C PRO A 71 6.77 3.13 -6.37
N VAL A 72 7.30 2.07 -6.94
CA VAL A 72 7.22 0.72 -6.35
C VAL A 72 7.94 0.76 -5.02
N ILE A 73 7.22 0.43 -3.96
CA ILE A 73 7.76 0.30 -2.61
C ILE A 73 8.29 -1.13 -2.47
N PRO A 74 9.62 -1.34 -2.48
CA PRO A 74 10.18 -2.68 -2.37
C PRO A 74 10.01 -3.18 -0.93
N SER A 75 9.40 -4.35 -0.76
CA SER A 75 9.28 -5.02 0.52
C SER A 75 9.97 -6.38 0.47
N ARG A 76 10.97 -6.57 1.29
CA ARG A 76 11.63 -7.86 1.50
C ARG A 76 10.94 -8.58 2.65
N LEU A 77 10.28 -9.69 2.32
CA LEU A 77 9.48 -10.46 3.28
C LEU A 77 10.32 -11.07 4.41
N GLU A 78 11.64 -11.21 4.21
CA GLU A 78 12.54 -11.71 5.25
C GLU A 78 12.82 -10.69 6.37
N PHE A 79 12.47 -9.42 6.16
CA PHE A 79 12.67 -8.37 7.15
C PHE A 79 11.34 -7.84 7.67
N LEU A 80 11.19 -7.87 8.98
CA LEU A 80 10.03 -7.29 9.64
C LEU A 80 10.16 -5.76 9.66
N GLN A 81 9.35 -5.10 8.84
CA GLN A 81 9.30 -3.64 8.74
C GLN A 81 7.85 -3.16 8.84
N SER A 82 7.63 -2.02 9.48
CA SER A 82 6.31 -1.40 9.44
C SER A 82 6.02 -0.82 8.04
N THR A 83 4.75 -0.77 7.66
CA THR A 83 4.31 -0.18 6.39
C THR A 83 4.84 1.26 6.21
N GLY A 84 4.81 2.08 7.27
CA GLY A 84 5.37 3.43 7.23
C GLY A 84 6.89 3.45 7.00
N THR A 85 7.62 2.52 7.60
CA THR A 85 9.07 2.38 7.33
C THR A 85 9.33 2.03 5.87
N MET A 86 8.56 1.12 5.28
CA MET A 86 8.69 0.76 3.86
C MET A 86 8.43 1.98 2.95
N ILE A 87 7.39 2.76 3.22
CA ILE A 87 7.08 3.99 2.46
C ILE A 87 8.25 4.98 2.53
N LYS A 88 8.78 5.24 3.71
CA LYS A 88 9.92 6.17 3.91
C LYS A 88 11.21 5.71 3.23
N LEU A 89 11.51 4.40 3.31
CA LEU A 89 12.69 3.84 2.64
C LEU A 89 12.60 3.91 1.11
N ALA A 90 11.39 3.96 0.56
CA ALA A 90 11.17 4.21 -0.87
C ALA A 90 11.31 5.71 -1.26
N GLY A 91 11.62 6.58 -0.32
CA GLY A 91 11.78 8.03 -0.54
C GLY A 91 10.45 8.78 -0.68
N LEU A 92 9.35 8.20 -0.20
CA LEU A 92 8.03 8.78 -0.24
C LEU A 92 7.68 9.48 1.07
N THR A 93 6.81 10.47 0.97
CA THR A 93 6.22 11.12 2.14
C THR A 93 5.12 10.22 2.69
N GLU A 94 5.34 9.72 3.91
CA GLU A 94 4.33 8.94 4.62
C GLU A 94 3.42 9.86 5.42
N GLU A 95 2.11 9.64 5.25
CA GLU A 95 1.07 10.20 6.10
C GLU A 95 0.16 9.07 6.57
N ASP A 96 -0.34 9.14 7.79
CA ASP A 96 -1.32 8.18 8.28
C ASP A 96 -2.54 8.87 8.89
N THR A 97 -3.71 8.30 8.63
CA THR A 97 -4.96 8.72 9.24
C THR A 97 -5.46 7.62 10.14
N ARG A 98 -5.64 7.95 11.41
CA ARG A 98 -6.32 7.07 12.35
C ARG A 98 -7.81 7.07 12.04
N VAL A 99 -8.33 5.90 11.69
CA VAL A 99 -9.77 5.72 11.42
C VAL A 99 -10.52 5.37 12.69
N MET A 100 -9.94 4.47 13.49
CA MET A 100 -10.50 4.04 14.77
C MET A 100 -9.37 3.59 15.71
N ILE A 101 -9.52 3.89 16.99
CA ILE A 101 -8.80 3.23 18.06
C ILE A 101 -9.73 3.08 19.27
N GLY A 102 -9.76 1.92 19.87
CA GLY A 102 -10.58 1.66 21.05
C GLY A 102 -10.53 0.22 21.49
N GLU A 103 -11.08 0.01 22.67
CA GLU A 103 -11.27 -1.31 23.23
C GLU A 103 -12.50 -1.97 22.60
N VAL A 104 -12.34 -3.24 22.21
CA VAL A 104 -13.42 -4.08 21.67
C VAL A 104 -13.29 -5.49 22.22
N ALA A 105 -14.39 -6.26 22.14
CA ALA A 105 -14.37 -7.68 22.46
C ALA A 105 -13.54 -8.46 21.43
N CYS A 106 -12.68 -9.36 21.89
CA CYS A 106 -11.84 -10.20 21.05
C CYS A 106 -12.70 -11.17 20.24
N ALA A 107 -12.65 -11.06 18.90
CA ALA A 107 -13.32 -12.01 18.03
C ALA A 107 -12.59 -13.36 18.06
N LYS A 108 -13.32 -14.45 17.74
CA LYS A 108 -12.79 -15.81 17.77
C LYS A 108 -11.47 -15.96 16.99
N GLU A 109 -11.37 -15.43 15.78
CA GLU A 109 -10.16 -15.50 14.97
C GLU A 109 -8.94 -14.87 15.68
N TRP A 110 -9.15 -13.73 16.35
CA TRP A 110 -8.09 -13.04 17.09
C TRP A 110 -7.72 -13.75 18.37
N ALA A 111 -8.74 -14.30 19.04
CA ALA A 111 -8.57 -15.09 20.26
C ALA A 111 -7.73 -16.35 20.00
N ASP A 112 -8.05 -17.07 18.93
CA ASP A 112 -7.30 -18.26 18.51
C ASP A 112 -5.83 -17.91 18.19
N ALA A 113 -5.58 -16.77 17.49
CA ALA A 113 -4.23 -16.33 17.12
C ALA A 113 -3.42 -15.81 18.31
N LEU A 114 -4.03 -15.02 19.19
CA LEU A 114 -3.37 -14.39 20.34
C LEU A 114 -3.37 -15.26 21.61
N HIS A 115 -3.85 -16.50 21.53
CA HIS A 115 -4.03 -17.42 22.65
C HIS A 115 -4.79 -16.77 23.83
N MET A 116 -5.94 -16.15 23.53
CA MET A 116 -6.81 -15.45 24.46
C MET A 116 -8.20 -16.10 24.52
N GLU A 117 -8.99 -15.72 25.50
CA GLU A 117 -10.42 -16.07 25.52
C GLU A 117 -11.20 -15.20 24.52
N GLU A 118 -12.16 -15.80 23.81
CA GLU A 118 -13.11 -15.06 22.99
C GLU A 118 -13.91 -14.08 23.88
N GLY A 119 -14.08 -12.84 23.41
CA GLY A 119 -14.74 -11.79 24.19
C GLY A 119 -13.83 -11.04 25.17
N ALA A 120 -12.60 -11.49 25.42
CA ALA A 120 -11.64 -10.73 26.23
C ALA A 120 -11.36 -9.35 25.61
N GLY A 121 -10.96 -8.37 26.43
CA GLY A 121 -10.66 -7.01 25.96
C GLY A 121 -9.41 -6.96 25.08
N VAL A 122 -9.55 -6.37 23.89
CA VAL A 122 -8.43 -6.03 22.99
C VAL A 122 -8.52 -4.56 22.56
N VAL A 123 -7.37 -3.94 22.34
CA VAL A 123 -7.30 -2.63 21.68
C VAL A 123 -7.18 -2.86 20.19
N LYS A 124 -8.14 -2.34 19.43
CA LYS A 124 -8.16 -2.35 17.97
C LYS A 124 -7.78 -0.98 17.44
N LEU A 125 -6.76 -0.92 16.59
CA LEU A 125 -6.31 0.28 15.89
C LEU A 125 -6.46 0.08 14.39
N GLU A 126 -7.25 0.92 13.73
CA GLU A 126 -7.39 0.95 12.27
C GLU A 126 -6.79 2.23 11.73
N ARG A 127 -6.01 2.11 10.63
CA ARG A 127 -5.37 3.25 9.98
C ARG A 127 -5.35 3.11 8.47
N ILE A 128 -5.52 4.25 7.78
CA ILE A 128 -5.16 4.36 6.36
C ILE A 128 -3.77 4.96 6.28
N ARG A 129 -2.93 4.41 5.42
CA ARG A 129 -1.60 4.91 5.10
C ARG A 129 -1.60 5.53 3.72
N TYR A 130 -1.02 6.71 3.63
CA TYR A 130 -0.85 7.42 2.38
C TYR A 130 0.63 7.48 2.02
N ALA A 131 0.91 7.47 0.72
CA ALA A 131 2.22 7.73 0.16
C ALA A 131 2.07 8.84 -0.88
N ASP A 132 2.71 9.99 -0.65
CA ASP A 132 2.58 11.19 -1.49
C ASP A 132 1.11 11.60 -1.74
N GLY A 133 0.26 11.47 -0.73
CA GLY A 133 -1.16 11.84 -0.77
C GLY A 133 -2.12 10.79 -1.36
N GLU A 134 -1.63 9.61 -1.76
CA GLU A 134 -2.49 8.52 -2.22
C GLU A 134 -2.60 7.40 -1.18
N ALA A 135 -3.83 6.91 -0.96
CA ALA A 135 -4.06 5.79 -0.05
C ALA A 135 -3.43 4.51 -0.63
N VAL A 136 -2.46 3.94 0.08
CA VAL A 136 -1.69 2.77 -0.38
C VAL A 136 -1.86 1.55 0.50
N ALA A 137 -2.26 1.73 1.77
CA ALA A 137 -2.50 0.63 2.69
C ALA A 137 -3.61 0.93 3.69
N TYR A 138 -4.33 -0.11 4.10
CA TYR A 138 -5.26 -0.09 5.22
C TYR A 138 -4.82 -1.13 6.24
N SER A 139 -4.57 -0.71 7.48
CA SER A 139 -4.03 -1.57 8.53
C SER A 139 -5.00 -1.71 9.68
N ILE A 140 -5.19 -2.94 10.15
CA ILE A 140 -5.91 -3.30 11.37
C ILE A 140 -4.91 -3.95 12.31
N ASN A 141 -4.80 -3.42 13.53
CA ASN A 141 -3.88 -3.91 14.55
C ASN A 141 -4.69 -4.27 15.79
N VAL A 142 -4.57 -5.50 16.25
CA VAL A 142 -5.28 -6.05 17.42
C VAL A 142 -4.27 -6.42 18.49
N MET A 143 -4.38 -5.81 19.67
CA MET A 143 -3.44 -5.97 20.77
C MET A 143 -4.21 -6.36 22.05
N PRO A 144 -3.74 -7.36 22.81
CA PRO A 144 -4.34 -7.67 24.11
C PRO A 144 -4.37 -6.45 25.04
N LYS A 145 -5.55 -6.05 25.54
CA LYS A 145 -5.69 -4.91 26.48
C LYS A 145 -4.79 -5.06 27.69
N GLN A 146 -4.61 -6.29 28.18
CA GLN A 146 -3.73 -6.60 29.31
C GLN A 146 -2.27 -6.21 29.09
N LEU A 147 -1.80 -6.18 27.83
CA LEU A 147 -0.42 -5.84 27.49
C LEU A 147 -0.22 -4.33 27.28
N VAL A 148 -1.20 -3.68 26.65
CA VAL A 148 -1.06 -2.28 26.27
C VAL A 148 -1.73 -1.32 27.27
N GLY A 149 -2.62 -1.82 28.16
CA GLY A 149 -3.31 -0.96 29.12
C GLY A 149 -4.05 0.20 28.44
N ASP A 150 -3.99 1.36 29.07
CA ASP A 150 -4.69 2.57 28.64
C ASP A 150 -3.77 3.55 27.87
N VAL A 151 -2.64 3.07 27.36
CA VAL A 151 -1.61 3.95 26.72
C VAL A 151 -2.09 4.69 25.48
N PHE A 152 -3.20 4.26 24.92
CA PHE A 152 -3.82 4.91 23.76
C PHE A 152 -4.92 5.91 24.13
N GLU A 153 -5.33 5.98 25.41
CA GLU A 153 -6.39 6.88 25.86
C GLU A 153 -5.89 8.33 25.85
N GLY A 154 -6.65 9.20 25.18
CA GLY A 154 -6.32 10.64 25.10
C GLY A 154 -5.04 10.97 24.30
N VAL A 155 -4.44 9.98 23.63
CA VAL A 155 -3.22 10.19 22.84
C VAL A 155 -3.56 10.32 21.37
N ASP A 156 -3.10 11.39 20.75
CA ASP A 156 -3.11 11.51 19.29
C ASP A 156 -1.90 10.74 18.74
N PHE A 157 -2.12 9.44 18.51
CA PHE A 157 -1.08 8.54 18.06
C PHE A 157 -0.91 8.63 16.54
N SER A 158 0.31 8.87 16.10
CA SER A 158 0.74 8.82 14.71
C SER A 158 2.09 8.11 14.57
N GLY A 159 2.46 7.70 13.37
CA GLY A 159 3.77 7.10 13.08
C GLY A 159 3.87 5.59 13.34
N SER A 160 5.03 5.12 13.81
CA SER A 160 5.33 3.70 13.96
C SER A 160 4.68 3.08 15.20
N LEU A 161 3.79 2.09 14.99
CA LEU A 161 3.20 1.34 16.10
C LEU A 161 4.27 0.54 16.86
N PHE A 162 5.28 0.00 16.18
CA PHE A 162 6.35 -0.76 16.83
C PHE A 162 7.15 0.12 17.80
N SER A 163 7.53 1.33 17.36
CA SER A 163 8.23 2.28 18.23
C SER A 163 7.36 2.70 19.41
N PHE A 164 6.07 2.96 19.18
CA PHE A 164 5.14 3.32 20.25
C PHE A 164 4.99 2.21 21.30
N LEU A 165 4.85 0.96 20.88
CA LEU A 165 4.76 -0.19 21.80
C LEU A 165 6.06 -0.38 22.59
N GLU A 166 7.22 -0.19 21.96
CA GLU A 166 8.50 -0.26 22.65
C GLU A 166 8.65 0.84 23.69
N GLU A 167 8.35 2.09 23.34
CA GLU A 167 8.51 3.25 24.21
C GLU A 167 7.50 3.30 25.36
N ARG A 168 6.23 2.98 25.08
CA ARG A 168 5.12 3.17 26.01
C ARG A 168 4.74 1.92 26.79
N CYS A 169 4.87 0.74 26.17
CA CYS A 169 4.49 -0.53 26.75
C CYS A 169 5.68 -1.42 27.10
N ARG A 170 6.90 -1.04 26.71
CA ARG A 170 8.12 -1.86 26.81
C ARG A 170 7.97 -3.22 26.11
N ILE A 171 7.19 -3.21 25.00
CA ILE A 171 6.98 -4.36 24.15
C ILE A 171 7.82 -4.17 22.90
N ARG A 172 8.92 -4.93 22.78
CA ARG A 172 9.74 -4.96 21.60
C ARG A 172 9.34 -6.13 20.72
N ILE A 173 8.84 -5.84 19.53
CA ILE A 173 8.48 -6.85 18.55
C ILE A 173 9.77 -7.40 17.94
N ALA A 174 9.99 -8.73 18.10
CA ALA A 174 11.21 -9.40 17.64
C ALA A 174 11.02 -10.15 16.32
N ARG A 175 9.85 -10.71 16.07
CA ARG A 175 9.53 -11.48 14.86
C ARG A 175 8.05 -11.45 14.55
N ALA A 176 7.68 -11.85 13.34
CA ALA A 176 6.30 -12.11 12.96
C ALA A 176 6.21 -13.35 12.06
N ASP A 177 5.15 -14.11 12.24
CA ASP A 177 4.73 -15.14 11.29
C ASP A 177 3.71 -14.50 10.34
N THR A 178 3.99 -14.56 9.03
CA THR A 178 3.23 -13.82 8.02
C THR A 178 2.56 -14.76 7.04
N GLU A 179 1.26 -14.58 6.84
CA GLU A 179 0.48 -15.23 5.80
C GLU A 179 0.08 -14.19 4.75
N LEU A 180 0.31 -14.50 3.47
CA LEU A 180 -0.12 -13.67 2.35
C LEU A 180 -1.38 -14.24 1.74
N ARG A 181 -2.41 -13.40 1.56
CA ARG A 181 -3.68 -13.73 0.92
C ARG A 181 -4.06 -12.70 -0.13
N VAL A 182 -4.90 -13.11 -1.07
CA VAL A 182 -5.58 -12.19 -1.98
C VAL A 182 -7.02 -12.07 -1.50
N PRO A 183 -7.42 -10.90 -0.95
CA PRO A 183 -8.80 -10.69 -0.50
C PRO A 183 -9.75 -10.64 -1.70
N LEU A 184 -11.02 -10.87 -1.45
CA LEU A 184 -12.07 -10.68 -2.47
C LEU A 184 -12.27 -9.18 -2.71
N THR A 185 -12.68 -8.82 -3.93
CA THR A 185 -12.94 -7.41 -4.29
C THR A 185 -14.07 -6.77 -3.48
N ASN A 186 -15.01 -7.57 -2.99
CA ASN A 186 -16.09 -7.12 -2.10
C ASN A 186 -15.72 -7.11 -0.61
N ASP A 187 -14.47 -7.38 -0.27
CA ASP A 187 -14.00 -7.25 1.12
C ASP A 187 -14.15 -5.79 1.57
N PRO A 188 -14.82 -5.51 2.70
CA PRO A 188 -15.10 -4.15 3.16
C PRO A 188 -13.84 -3.34 3.44
N TYR A 189 -12.71 -3.96 3.76
CA TYR A 189 -11.44 -3.30 4.01
C TYR A 189 -10.70 -2.94 2.72
N VAL A 190 -10.88 -3.73 1.66
CA VAL A 190 -10.42 -3.37 0.31
C VAL A 190 -11.14 -2.11 -0.17
N GLN A 191 -12.45 -2.01 0.07
CA GLN A 191 -13.27 -0.84 -0.26
C GLN A 191 -12.80 0.44 0.47
N ARG A 192 -12.24 0.31 1.67
CA ARG A 192 -11.73 1.45 2.47
C ARG A 192 -10.42 2.04 1.95
N LEU A 193 -9.70 1.37 1.06
CA LEU A 193 -8.53 1.93 0.40
C LEU A 193 -8.85 3.10 -0.54
N GLN A 194 -10.16 3.39 -0.78
CA GLN A 194 -10.64 4.55 -1.54
C GLN A 194 -9.96 4.74 -2.90
N VAL A 195 -9.62 3.64 -3.57
CA VAL A 195 -9.07 3.69 -4.92
C VAL A 195 -10.21 3.86 -5.93
N ASP A 196 -10.04 4.73 -6.93
CA ASP A 196 -11.06 5.03 -7.94
C ASP A 196 -11.57 3.80 -8.70
N LYS A 197 -10.76 2.75 -8.75
CA LYS A 197 -11.04 1.49 -9.46
C LYS A 197 -10.66 0.30 -8.60
N VAL A 198 -11.41 0.07 -7.54
CA VAL A 198 -11.18 -1.06 -6.61
C VAL A 198 -11.13 -2.40 -7.36
N GLU A 199 -12.00 -2.59 -8.36
CA GLU A 199 -12.06 -3.83 -9.14
C GLU A 199 -10.81 -4.09 -10.01
N GLU A 200 -10.08 -3.03 -10.37
CA GLU A 200 -8.87 -3.10 -11.19
C GLU A 200 -7.58 -3.00 -10.36
N THR A 201 -7.67 -2.63 -9.08
CA THR A 201 -6.50 -2.44 -8.22
C THR A 201 -6.24 -3.72 -7.41
N PRO A 202 -5.16 -4.45 -7.71
CA PRO A 202 -4.83 -5.65 -6.95
C PRO A 202 -4.42 -5.28 -5.52
N VAL A 203 -4.96 -6.01 -4.54
CA VAL A 203 -4.65 -5.85 -3.13
C VAL A 203 -4.10 -7.17 -2.59
N ILE A 204 -3.04 -7.10 -1.80
CA ILE A 204 -2.53 -8.21 -1.01
C ILE A 204 -2.86 -7.96 0.46
N LEU A 205 -3.40 -8.96 1.12
CA LEU A 205 -3.59 -8.99 2.56
C LEU A 205 -2.42 -9.73 3.20
N MET A 206 -1.68 -9.03 4.06
CA MET A 206 -0.71 -9.64 4.96
C MET A 206 -1.35 -9.80 6.35
N LYS A 207 -1.56 -11.05 6.76
CA LYS A 207 -1.93 -11.39 8.15
C LYS A 207 -0.66 -11.71 8.91
N GLN A 208 -0.41 -11.03 10.02
CA GLN A 208 0.84 -11.17 10.74
C GLN A 208 0.60 -11.34 12.23
N LEU A 209 1.10 -12.44 12.80
CA LEU A 209 1.16 -12.63 14.23
C LEU A 209 2.56 -12.27 14.73
N HIS A 210 2.63 -11.26 15.57
CA HIS A 210 3.88 -10.69 16.07
C HIS A 210 4.18 -11.16 17.48
N TYR A 211 5.46 -11.43 17.71
CA TYR A 211 5.98 -11.94 18.98
C TYR A 211 7.03 -10.99 19.56
N ASP A 212 7.04 -10.91 20.88
CA ASP A 212 8.09 -10.22 21.63
C ASP A 212 9.39 -11.05 21.72
N GLU A 213 10.40 -10.51 22.40
CA GLU A 213 11.69 -11.17 22.64
C GLU A 213 11.58 -12.43 23.51
N ARG A 214 10.45 -12.62 24.23
CA ARG A 214 10.15 -13.81 25.03
C ARG A 214 9.28 -14.82 24.29
N ASN A 215 9.07 -14.58 22.99
CA ASN A 215 8.24 -15.41 22.12
C ASN A 215 6.75 -15.43 22.50
N LYS A 216 6.26 -14.37 23.13
CA LYS A 216 4.85 -14.19 23.46
C LYS A 216 4.14 -13.43 22.33
N GLU A 217 2.92 -13.85 21.99
CA GLU A 217 2.05 -13.13 21.04
C GLU A 217 1.62 -11.78 21.63
N VAL A 218 1.89 -10.71 20.89
CA VAL A 218 1.66 -9.33 21.39
C VAL A 218 0.79 -8.49 20.46
N LEU A 219 0.74 -8.86 19.17
CA LEU A 219 0.00 -8.10 18.16
C LEU A 219 -0.42 -9.05 17.03
N TYR A 220 -1.68 -8.96 16.61
CA TYR A 220 -2.16 -9.58 15.39
C TYR A 220 -2.58 -8.47 14.42
N SER A 221 -1.97 -8.43 13.24
CA SER A 221 -2.20 -7.37 12.25
C SER A 221 -2.71 -7.90 10.93
N PHE A 222 -3.48 -7.06 10.25
CA PHE A 222 -4.02 -7.26 8.92
C PHE A 222 -3.67 -6.02 8.11
N ASP A 223 -2.77 -6.15 7.16
CA ASP A 223 -2.35 -5.08 6.30
C ASP A 223 -2.82 -5.34 4.87
N TYR A 224 -3.80 -4.56 4.41
CA TYR A 224 -4.29 -4.54 3.04
C TYR A 224 -3.42 -3.58 2.25
N LEU A 225 -2.62 -4.11 1.34
CA LEU A 225 -1.58 -3.38 0.62
C LEU A 225 -1.86 -3.37 -0.87
N ARG A 226 -1.85 -2.20 -1.50
CA ARG A 226 -1.99 -2.08 -2.96
C ARG A 226 -0.78 -2.69 -3.65
N ASN A 227 -0.98 -3.74 -4.44
CA ASN A 227 0.11 -4.46 -5.11
C ASN A 227 0.61 -3.74 -6.38
N ASP A 228 -0.09 -2.72 -6.85
CA ASP A 228 0.41 -1.80 -7.89
C ASP A 228 1.48 -0.83 -7.33
N VAL A 229 1.54 -0.70 -6.00
CA VAL A 229 2.50 0.15 -5.27
C VAL A 229 3.54 -0.67 -4.53
N PHE A 230 3.11 -1.70 -3.77
CA PHE A 230 4.03 -2.57 -3.03
C PHE A 230 4.49 -3.74 -3.88
N SER A 231 5.80 -3.96 -3.93
CA SER A 231 6.43 -5.12 -4.56
C SER A 231 7.08 -6.00 -3.50
N PHE A 232 6.61 -7.23 -3.39
CA PHE A 232 7.08 -8.17 -2.36
C PHE A 232 8.13 -9.11 -2.94
N TRP A 233 9.26 -9.22 -2.26
CA TRP A 233 10.39 -10.03 -2.66
C TRP A 233 10.79 -11.01 -1.58
N VAL A 234 11.08 -12.24 -1.96
CA VAL A 234 11.68 -13.25 -1.10
C VAL A 234 12.80 -13.95 -1.88
N ARG A 235 13.98 -14.09 -1.28
CA ARG A 235 15.04 -14.89 -1.87
C ARG A 235 14.87 -16.36 -1.45
N ARG A 236 14.70 -17.23 -2.44
CA ARG A 236 14.60 -18.67 -2.22
C ARG A 236 15.91 -19.33 -2.67
N GLU A 237 16.52 -20.12 -1.80
CA GLU A 237 17.73 -20.89 -2.11
C GLU A 237 17.38 -22.38 -2.20
N ARG A 238 17.98 -23.06 -3.16
CA ARG A 238 17.86 -24.53 -3.26
C ARG A 238 18.83 -25.15 -2.26
N LYS A 239 18.30 -25.99 -1.33
CA LYS A 239 19.09 -26.81 -0.42
C LYS A 239 19.67 -27.99 -1.17
#